data_a5c10ac4f176867d42d8eb398e247acb
#
_entry.id   a5c10ac4f176867d42d8eb398e247acb
#
_cell.length_a   1.000
_cell.length_b   1.000
_cell.length_c   1.000
_cell.angle_alpha   90.00
_cell.angle_beta   90.00
_cell.angle_gamma   90.00
#
_symmetry.space_group_name_H-M   'P 1'
#
loop_
_entity.id
_entity.type
_entity.pdbx_description
1 polymer ?
#
loop_
_entity_poly.entity_id
_entity_poly.type
_entity_poly.pdbx_seq_one_letter_code
_entity_poly.pdbx_strand_id
1 'polypeptide(L)'
;SDDILVLNAKDLKGLDYKMSKCCNPVFGDDVFGFVTRTDGIKIHRMSCPNAARLLEMYPYRIQRVRWADTPTSGTFQASLRVITSIEPFIINQIMDVVNTFRTTMRQFNVNENQRNGTYDISMKLSVPSNMELDKVISQIKTLKNIVKVVRQ
;
A
#
# COMPACT_ATOMS: atom_id res chain seq x y z
N SER A 1 20.84 -12.69 16.11
CA SER A 1 21.31 -11.38 16.41
C SER A 1 20.13 -10.43 16.51
N ASP A 2 20.29 -9.48 17.38
CA ASP A 2 19.23 -8.52 17.68
C ASP A 2 19.30 -7.27 16.81
N ASP A 3 19.97 -7.36 15.68
CA ASP A 3 20.09 -6.24 14.77
C ASP A 3 18.76 -5.95 14.11
N ILE A 4 18.19 -4.81 14.45
CA ILE A 4 16.96 -4.34 13.87
C ILE A 4 17.28 -3.14 12.98
N LEU A 5 16.87 -3.24 11.73
CA LEU A 5 16.98 -2.12 10.79
C LEU A 5 15.86 -1.12 11.06
N VAL A 6 16.23 0.13 11.31
CA VAL A 6 15.26 1.20 11.54
C VAL A 6 15.00 1.89 10.21
N LEU A 7 13.73 1.90 9.81
CA LEU A 7 13.32 2.53 8.57
C LEU A 7 13.00 4.01 8.82
N ASN A 8 13.67 4.87 8.07
CA ASN A 8 13.46 6.30 8.13
C ASN A 8 13.04 6.80 6.75
N ALA A 9 11.92 7.49 6.67
CA ALA A 9 11.40 7.96 5.39
C ALA A 9 12.37 8.87 4.64
N LYS A 10 13.25 9.57 5.35
CA LYS A 10 14.28 10.40 4.71
C LYS A 10 15.30 9.60 3.94
N ASP A 11 15.48 8.33 4.31
CA ASP A 11 16.48 7.45 3.72
C ASP A 11 15.87 6.46 2.74
N LEU A 12 14.62 6.66 2.31
CA LEU A 12 13.95 5.75 1.38
C LEU A 12 14.61 5.71 0.00
N LYS A 13 15.36 6.73 -0.35
CA LYS A 13 16.22 6.71 -1.53
C LYS A 13 17.60 6.18 -1.18
N GLY A 14 17.72 5.70 0.02
CA GLY A 14 18.96 5.26 0.55
C GLY A 14 19.39 3.96 -0.07
N LEU A 15 20.49 3.67 0.23
CA LEU A 15 21.39 2.75 -0.34
C LEU A 15 21.13 1.33 0.12
N ASP A 16 20.49 1.17 1.29
CA ASP A 16 20.48 -0.13 1.95
C ASP A 16 19.13 -0.85 1.87
N TYR A 17 18.05 -0.15 1.61
CA TYR A 17 16.74 -0.78 1.52
C TYR A 17 15.77 -0.02 0.60
N LYS A 18 14.79 -0.77 0.08
CA LYS A 18 13.74 -0.24 -0.80
C LYS A 18 12.40 -0.85 -0.42
N MET A 19 11.32 -0.09 -0.60
CA MET A 19 9.98 -0.63 -0.47
C MET A 19 9.70 -1.57 -1.64
N SER A 20 9.22 -2.78 -1.34
CA SER A 20 8.94 -3.77 -2.38
C SER A 20 7.72 -3.36 -3.21
N LYS A 21 7.83 -3.49 -4.52
CA LYS A 21 6.75 -3.13 -5.45
C LYS A 21 5.61 -4.14 -5.44
N CYS A 22 5.83 -5.34 -4.93
CA CYS A 22 4.77 -6.36 -4.91
C CYS A 22 3.68 -6.05 -3.88
N CYS A 23 3.95 -5.24 -2.88
CA CYS A 23 2.98 -4.94 -1.83
C CYS A 23 2.97 -3.49 -1.34
N ASN A 24 3.93 -2.67 -1.77
CA ASN A 24 3.98 -1.24 -1.49
C ASN A 24 3.77 -0.91 0.00
N PRO A 25 4.74 -1.22 0.87
CA PRO A 25 4.62 -0.86 2.28
C PRO A 25 4.54 0.65 2.48
N VAL A 26 3.74 1.07 3.45
CA VAL A 26 3.67 2.46 3.87
C VAL A 26 3.98 2.56 5.35
N PHE A 27 4.35 3.75 5.81
CA PHE A 27 4.67 4.00 7.22
C PHE A 27 3.57 3.46 8.13
N GLY A 28 3.97 2.67 9.13
CA GLY A 28 3.06 2.08 10.10
C GLY A 28 2.64 0.65 9.78
N ASP A 29 2.88 0.16 8.57
CA ASP A 29 2.58 -1.23 8.23
C ASP A 29 3.46 -2.20 9.02
N ASP A 30 2.94 -3.38 9.32
CA ASP A 30 3.75 -4.49 9.78
C ASP A 30 4.61 -4.99 8.63
N VAL A 31 5.91 -4.92 8.81
CA VAL A 31 6.86 -5.16 7.73
C VAL A 31 8.00 -6.08 8.16
N PHE A 32 8.66 -6.64 7.17
CA PHE A 32 9.92 -7.34 7.33
C PHE A 32 10.83 -7.00 6.16
N GLY A 33 12.14 -7.16 6.36
CA GLY A 33 13.12 -6.99 5.31
C GLY A 33 13.51 -8.33 4.73
N PHE A 34 13.72 -8.37 3.43
CA PHE A 34 14.24 -9.53 2.72
C PHE A 34 15.54 -9.15 2.04
N VAL A 35 16.63 -9.83 2.42
CA VAL A 35 17.96 -9.56 1.86
C VAL A 35 18.02 -10.16 0.47
N THR A 36 18.11 -9.30 -0.54
CA THR A 36 18.23 -9.73 -1.94
C THR A 36 19.72 -9.90 -2.29
N ARG A 37 19.99 -10.54 -3.42
CA ARG A 37 21.35 -10.74 -3.87
C ARG A 37 21.97 -9.49 -4.48
N THR A 38 21.17 -8.67 -5.16
CA THR A 38 21.67 -7.56 -5.98
C THR A 38 21.11 -6.21 -5.61
N ASP A 39 19.94 -6.15 -4.94
CA ASP A 39 19.21 -4.91 -4.70
C ASP A 39 19.15 -4.49 -3.24
N GLY A 40 20.02 -5.02 -2.39
CA GLY A 40 19.97 -4.73 -0.97
C GLY A 40 18.77 -5.38 -0.30
N ILE A 41 18.21 -4.69 0.69
CA ILE A 41 17.08 -5.19 1.47
C ILE A 41 15.77 -4.64 0.88
N LYS A 42 14.84 -5.53 0.58
CA LYS A 42 13.49 -5.14 0.18
C LYS A 42 12.53 -5.27 1.34
N ILE A 43 11.78 -4.22 1.58
CA ILE A 43 10.81 -4.17 2.67
C ILE A 43 9.46 -4.63 2.15
N HIS A 44 8.92 -5.67 2.79
CA HIS A 44 7.61 -6.25 2.45
C HIS A 44 6.66 -6.06 3.61
N ARG A 45 5.36 -5.94 3.29
CA ARG A 45 4.34 -6.06 4.33
C ARG A 45 4.24 -7.51 4.77
N MET A 46 3.96 -7.72 6.06
CA MET A 46 3.65 -9.07 6.56
C MET A 46 2.43 -9.66 5.85
N SER A 47 1.52 -8.81 5.38
CA SER A 47 0.35 -9.21 4.60
C SER A 47 0.61 -9.37 3.10
N CYS A 48 1.84 -9.19 2.66
CA CYS A 48 2.19 -9.39 1.25
C CYS A 48 1.85 -10.82 0.81
N PRO A 49 1.29 -11.02 -0.39
CA PRO A 49 1.03 -12.37 -0.88
C PRO A 49 2.26 -13.27 -0.94
N ASN A 50 3.45 -12.68 -1.04
CA ASN A 50 4.70 -13.41 -1.09
C ASN A 50 5.32 -13.67 0.29
N ALA A 51 4.75 -13.09 1.35
CA ALA A 51 5.38 -13.11 2.68
C ALA A 51 5.55 -14.52 3.21
N ALA A 52 4.49 -15.33 3.20
CA ALA A 52 4.53 -16.68 3.74
C ALA A 52 5.62 -17.52 3.07
N ARG A 53 5.73 -17.43 1.75
CA ARG A 53 6.75 -18.16 0.99
C ARG A 53 8.15 -17.71 1.35
N LEU A 54 8.39 -16.40 1.42
CA LEU A 54 9.72 -15.86 1.74
C LEU A 54 10.14 -16.24 3.15
N LEU A 55 9.23 -16.12 4.12
CA LEU A 55 9.51 -16.43 5.52
C LEU A 55 9.77 -17.92 5.72
N GLU A 56 9.06 -18.78 5.01
CA GLU A 56 9.20 -20.22 5.12
C GLU A 56 10.44 -20.75 4.39
N MET A 57 10.67 -20.31 3.16
CA MET A 57 11.71 -20.86 2.30
C MET A 57 13.09 -20.24 2.55
N TYR A 58 13.14 -18.99 2.99
CA TYR A 58 14.39 -18.26 3.10
C TYR A 58 14.52 -17.56 4.46
N PRO A 59 14.34 -18.27 5.59
CA PRO A 59 14.37 -17.62 6.90
C PRO A 59 15.70 -16.93 7.22
N TYR A 60 16.81 -17.41 6.67
CA TYR A 60 18.13 -16.83 6.88
C TYR A 60 18.35 -15.53 6.12
N ARG A 61 17.43 -15.16 5.23
CA ARG A 61 17.49 -13.91 4.47
C ARG A 61 16.52 -12.86 5.01
N ILE A 62 15.84 -13.14 6.10
CA ILE A 62 14.89 -12.23 6.71
C ILE A 62 15.62 -11.29 7.65
N GLN A 63 15.39 -10.01 7.49
CA GLN A 63 15.90 -8.95 8.34
C GLN A 63 14.77 -8.35 9.14
N ARG A 64 14.92 -8.29 10.46
CA ARG A 64 13.97 -7.60 11.31
C ARG A 64 14.06 -6.10 11.07
N VAL A 65 12.90 -5.46 10.94
CA VAL A 65 12.84 -4.02 10.67
C VAL A 65 11.76 -3.39 11.54
N ARG A 66 11.92 -2.10 11.80
CA ARG A 66 10.88 -1.28 12.42
C ARG A 66 10.94 0.12 11.84
N TRP A 67 9.83 0.82 11.90
CA TRP A 67 9.78 2.21 11.50
C TRP A 67 10.41 3.09 12.59
N ALA A 68 10.97 4.23 12.18
CA ALA A 68 11.39 5.26 13.12
C ALA A 68 10.16 5.76 13.89
N ASP A 69 10.38 6.23 15.12
CA ASP A 69 9.28 6.60 16.02
C ASP A 69 8.49 7.83 15.57
N THR A 70 9.12 8.71 14.82
CA THR A 70 8.45 9.93 14.33
C THR A 70 8.09 9.78 12.86
N PRO A 71 6.81 10.00 12.51
CA PRO A 71 6.45 10.09 11.11
C PRO A 71 7.22 11.25 10.49
N THR A 72 7.87 10.97 9.39
CA THR A 72 8.56 12.00 8.64
C THR A 72 7.60 12.65 7.67
N SER A 73 8.00 13.78 7.08
CA SER A 73 7.20 14.47 6.08
C SER A 73 7.13 13.75 4.72
N GLY A 74 7.69 12.54 4.64
CA GLY A 74 7.68 11.77 3.41
C GLY A 74 6.33 11.14 3.10
N THR A 75 6.17 10.73 1.86
CA THR A 75 4.99 9.99 1.41
C THR A 75 5.40 8.65 0.85
N PHE A 76 4.45 7.72 0.89
CA PHE A 76 4.63 6.36 0.40
C PHE A 76 3.61 6.08 -0.68
N GLN A 77 3.96 5.23 -1.61
CA GLN A 77 3.03 4.82 -2.66
C GLN A 77 2.19 3.66 -2.18
N ALA A 78 0.87 3.74 -2.39
CA ALA A 78 -0.07 2.67 -2.12
C ALA A 78 -0.90 2.39 -3.36
N SER A 79 -1.30 1.15 -3.53
CA SER A 79 -2.17 0.72 -4.64
C SER A 79 -3.45 0.15 -4.08
N LEU A 80 -4.59 0.63 -4.59
CA LEU A 80 -5.91 0.16 -4.22
C LEU A 80 -6.65 -0.35 -5.44
N ARG A 81 -7.47 -1.36 -5.23
CA ARG A 81 -8.42 -1.85 -6.22
C ARG A 81 -9.81 -1.75 -5.63
N VAL A 82 -10.72 -1.11 -6.35
CA VAL A 82 -12.11 -0.94 -5.95
C VAL A 82 -13.00 -1.57 -6.99
N ILE A 83 -13.87 -2.47 -6.57
CA ILE A 83 -14.93 -3.02 -7.41
C ILE A 83 -16.22 -2.38 -6.95
N THR A 84 -16.97 -1.78 -7.86
CA THR A 84 -18.21 -1.10 -7.55
C THR A 84 -19.25 -1.34 -8.65
N SER A 85 -20.52 -1.33 -8.28
CA SER A 85 -21.59 -1.31 -9.29
C SER A 85 -21.47 -0.01 -10.10
N ILE A 86 -21.88 -0.08 -11.37
CA ILE A 86 -21.91 1.09 -12.24
C ILE A 86 -23.05 1.98 -11.77
N GLU A 87 -22.71 3.13 -11.19
CA GLU A 87 -23.66 4.11 -10.67
C GLU A 87 -23.26 5.50 -11.12
N PRO A 88 -24.24 6.39 -11.37
CA PRO A 88 -23.91 7.79 -11.63
C PRO A 88 -23.11 8.37 -10.48
N PHE A 89 -22.07 9.13 -10.80
CA PHE A 89 -21.24 9.87 -9.85
C PHE A 89 -20.36 9.04 -8.92
N ILE A 90 -20.34 7.69 -9.03
CA ILE A 90 -19.54 6.88 -8.12
C ILE A 90 -18.04 7.24 -8.22
N ILE A 91 -17.55 7.50 -9.42
CA ILE A 91 -16.16 7.90 -9.64
C ILE A 91 -15.90 9.24 -8.95
N ASN A 92 -16.81 10.19 -9.08
CA ASN A 92 -16.72 11.49 -8.42
C ASN A 92 -16.69 11.35 -6.90
N GLN A 93 -17.53 10.47 -6.35
CA GLN A 93 -17.57 10.21 -4.91
C GLN A 93 -16.27 9.62 -4.41
N ILE A 94 -15.68 8.70 -5.14
CA ILE A 94 -14.38 8.10 -4.78
C ILE A 94 -13.29 9.17 -4.80
N MET A 95 -13.26 10.00 -5.84
CA MET A 95 -12.30 11.10 -5.93
C MET A 95 -12.44 12.08 -4.77
N ASP A 96 -13.68 12.41 -4.39
CA ASP A 96 -13.93 13.29 -3.27
C ASP A 96 -13.42 12.71 -1.95
N VAL A 97 -13.57 11.41 -1.75
CA VAL A 97 -13.02 10.73 -0.57
C VAL A 97 -11.50 10.90 -0.52
N VAL A 98 -10.82 10.59 -1.62
CA VAL A 98 -9.36 10.71 -1.67
C VAL A 98 -8.93 12.15 -1.38
N ASN A 99 -9.63 13.13 -1.93
CA ASN A 99 -9.30 14.54 -1.74
C ASN A 99 -9.60 15.06 -0.34
N THR A 100 -10.47 14.38 0.42
CA THR A 100 -10.82 14.77 1.78
C THR A 100 -9.71 14.46 2.77
N PHE A 101 -8.95 13.40 2.52
CA PHE A 101 -7.88 12.94 3.41
C PHE A 101 -6.51 13.42 2.90
N ARG A 102 -5.48 13.19 3.70
CA ARG A 102 -4.11 13.60 3.36
C ARG A 102 -3.48 12.63 2.37
N THR A 103 -4.12 12.46 1.23
CA THR A 103 -3.70 11.56 0.17
C THR A 103 -3.70 12.28 -1.16
N THR A 104 -2.87 11.82 -2.07
CA THR A 104 -2.80 12.39 -3.41
C THR A 104 -3.00 11.28 -4.43
N MET A 105 -3.94 11.49 -5.35
CA MET A 105 -4.17 10.57 -6.45
C MET A 105 -3.03 10.72 -7.46
N ARG A 106 -2.32 9.61 -7.74
CA ARG A 106 -1.24 9.59 -8.71
C ARG A 106 -1.65 8.96 -10.03
N GLN A 107 -2.47 7.93 -9.95
CA GLN A 107 -2.94 7.23 -11.13
C GLN A 107 -4.33 6.67 -10.86
N PHE A 108 -5.17 6.71 -11.88
CA PHE A 108 -6.56 6.27 -11.76
C PHE A 108 -6.97 5.62 -13.08
N ASN A 109 -7.34 4.34 -13.02
CA ASN A 109 -7.79 3.59 -14.18
C ASN A 109 -9.11 2.92 -13.87
N VAL A 110 -10.05 3.00 -14.81
CA VAL A 110 -11.37 2.38 -14.69
C VAL A 110 -11.56 1.40 -15.84
N ASN A 111 -11.86 0.17 -15.52
CA ASN A 111 -12.28 -0.83 -16.49
C ASN A 111 -13.72 -1.19 -16.23
N GLU A 112 -14.55 -1.09 -17.25
CA GLU A 112 -15.95 -1.43 -17.17
C GLU A 112 -16.15 -2.92 -17.48
N ASN A 113 -16.84 -3.62 -16.60
CA ASN A 113 -17.25 -5.00 -16.83
C ASN A 113 -18.76 -5.01 -17.09
N GLN A 114 -19.14 -4.98 -18.35
CA GLN A 114 -20.56 -4.91 -18.74
C GLN A 114 -21.32 -6.17 -18.36
N ARG A 115 -20.62 -7.32 -18.36
CA ARG A 115 -21.26 -8.61 -18.00
C ARG A 115 -21.75 -8.59 -16.56
N ASN A 116 -20.99 -8.01 -15.65
CA ASN A 116 -21.33 -7.94 -14.23
C ASN A 116 -21.98 -6.62 -13.82
N GLY A 117 -21.99 -5.63 -14.69
CA GLY A 117 -22.48 -4.29 -14.36
C GLY A 117 -21.61 -3.60 -13.32
N THR A 118 -20.30 -3.80 -13.40
CA THR A 118 -19.37 -3.25 -12.42
C THR A 118 -18.23 -2.46 -13.08
N TYR A 119 -17.65 -1.53 -12.29
CA TYR A 119 -16.36 -0.94 -12.58
C TYR A 119 -15.30 -1.66 -11.75
N ASP A 120 -14.16 -1.93 -12.37
CA ASP A 120 -12.93 -2.38 -11.72
C ASP A 120 -11.96 -1.21 -11.76
N ILE A 121 -11.73 -0.59 -10.62
CA ILE A 121 -10.96 0.65 -10.50
C ILE A 121 -9.63 0.36 -9.85
N SER A 122 -8.54 0.76 -10.51
CA SER A 122 -7.19 0.68 -9.97
C SER A 122 -6.68 2.08 -9.69
N MET A 123 -6.16 2.30 -8.49
CA MET A 123 -5.65 3.60 -8.06
C MET A 123 -4.26 3.47 -7.47
N LYS A 124 -3.42 4.44 -7.77
CA LYS A 124 -2.15 4.64 -7.07
C LYS A 124 -2.23 5.95 -6.31
N LEU A 125 -1.92 5.90 -5.02
CA LEU A 125 -2.01 7.01 -4.10
C LEU A 125 -0.66 7.28 -3.45
N SER A 126 -0.39 8.55 -3.15
CA SER A 126 0.67 8.92 -2.22
C SER A 126 0.04 9.21 -0.87
N VAL A 127 0.52 8.54 0.17
CA VAL A 127 -0.04 8.63 1.52
C VAL A 127 1.08 8.80 2.54
N PRO A 128 0.86 9.53 3.65
CA PRO A 128 1.89 9.69 4.68
C PRO A 128 2.02 8.48 5.59
N SER A 129 0.97 7.67 5.74
CA SER A 129 0.97 6.54 6.67
C SER A 129 -0.15 5.57 6.36
N ASN A 130 -0.08 4.37 6.97
CA ASN A 130 -1.17 3.40 6.88
C ASN A 130 -2.45 3.91 7.54
N MET A 131 -2.35 4.76 8.57
CA MET A 131 -3.52 5.33 9.23
C MET A 131 -4.33 6.19 8.26
N GLU A 132 -3.67 7.04 7.48
CA GLU A 132 -4.36 7.86 6.48
C GLU A 132 -4.93 6.99 5.35
N LEU A 133 -4.19 5.97 4.94
CA LEU A 133 -4.67 5.03 3.92
C LEU A 133 -5.91 4.28 4.41
N ASP A 134 -5.91 3.83 5.67
CA ASP A 134 -7.04 3.12 6.26
C ASP A 134 -8.30 4.00 6.33
N LYS A 135 -8.13 5.29 6.59
CA LYS A 135 -9.24 6.25 6.56
C LYS A 135 -9.88 6.33 5.18
N VAL A 136 -9.04 6.39 4.14
CA VAL A 136 -9.54 6.41 2.75
C VAL A 136 -10.28 5.12 2.45
N ILE A 137 -9.69 3.97 2.77
CA ILE A 137 -10.31 2.67 2.51
C ILE A 137 -11.65 2.56 3.25
N SER A 138 -11.68 2.90 4.53
CA SER A 138 -12.90 2.82 5.34
C SER A 138 -14.00 3.73 4.79
N GLN A 139 -13.64 4.93 4.35
CA GLN A 139 -14.62 5.88 3.82
C GLN A 139 -15.16 5.43 2.46
N ILE A 140 -14.31 4.89 1.59
CA ILE A 140 -14.77 4.35 0.31
C ILE A 140 -15.77 3.21 0.56
N LYS A 141 -15.49 2.35 1.53
CA LYS A 141 -16.38 1.23 1.88
C LYS A 141 -17.77 1.68 2.33
N THR A 142 -17.91 2.92 2.81
CA THR A 142 -19.23 3.44 3.22
C THR A 142 -20.07 3.92 2.04
N LEU A 143 -19.48 4.09 0.87
CA LEU A 143 -20.22 4.54 -0.32
C LEU A 143 -21.17 3.43 -0.77
N LYS A 144 -22.35 3.86 -1.22
CA LYS A 144 -23.34 2.93 -1.71
C LYS A 144 -22.84 2.20 -2.95
N ASN A 145 -23.10 0.90 -3.02
CA ASN A 145 -22.79 0.02 -4.16
C ASN A 145 -21.33 -0.34 -4.33
N ILE A 146 -20.49 -0.06 -3.36
CA ILE A 146 -19.13 -0.59 -3.33
C ILE A 146 -19.21 -2.09 -3.01
N VAL A 147 -18.61 -2.90 -3.86
CA VAL A 147 -18.58 -4.35 -3.70
C VAL A 147 -17.35 -4.76 -2.90
N LYS A 148 -16.19 -4.17 -3.23
CA LYS A 148 -14.93 -4.61 -2.64
C LYS A 148 -13.90 -3.48 -2.72
N VAL A 149 -13.11 -3.32 -1.66
CA VAL A 149 -11.92 -2.46 -1.65
C VAL A 149 -10.76 -3.29 -1.15
N VAL A 150 -9.72 -3.39 -1.95
CA VAL A 150 -8.55 -4.21 -1.64
C VAL A 150 -7.29 -3.38 -1.84
N ARG A 151 -6.40 -3.49 -0.86
CA ARG A 151 -5.06 -2.95 -0.99
C ARG A 151 -4.18 -3.96 -1.73
N GLN A 152 -3.48 -3.49 -2.73
CA GLN A 152 -2.58 -4.35 -3.52
C GLN A 152 -1.12 -4.13 -3.20
#